data_e36e3b97a32c388851c9e74572ae9181
#
_entry.id   e36e3b97a32c388851c9e74572ae9181
#
_cell.length_a   1.000
_cell.length_b   1.000
_cell.length_c   1.000
_cell.angle_alpha   90.00
_cell.angle_beta   90.00
_cell.angle_gamma   90.00
#
_symmetry.space_group_name_H-M   'P 1'
#
loop_
_entity.id
_entity.type
_entity.pdbx_description
1 polymer ?
#
loop_
_entity_poly.entity_id
_entity_poly.type
_entity_poly.pdbx_seq_one_letter_code
_entity_poly.pdbx_strand_id
1 'polypeptide(L)'
;MLRYAKRRKPQLMLPRMEKKVFTKRVRKFVKTDDNLTMTDVEVEADKKFKGAVVVDPDAGFYTDAVSCLDFASLYPSIMVCMNMSYETLVYRAKINHMKWEEEKDIRTIPDYDLADGKLVTTINPANPSFVMKEKRLGILPEILWDLWQERKRVKKQMKKEVPHSTMYNVKDGTQLALKVCMNSIYGFTAGYMLQCKEIASSVTKYGRGLILKTKSLIENHPEWGRDAVSYTHLTLPTKVTV
;
A
#
# COMPACT_ATOMS: atom_id res chain seq x y z
N MET A 1 -17.51 -1.97 5.72
CA MET A 1 -17.27 -0.78 4.87
C MET A 1 -18.57 -0.17 4.35
N LEU A 2 -19.39 -0.85 3.54
CA LEU A 2 -20.64 -0.32 3.00
C LEU A 2 -21.64 0.17 4.06
N ARG A 3 -21.80 -0.57 5.19
CA ARG A 3 -22.64 -0.15 6.31
C ARG A 3 -22.10 1.10 7.01
N TYR A 4 -20.80 1.25 7.11
CA TYR A 4 -20.13 2.39 7.71
C TYR A 4 -20.30 3.65 6.85
N ALA A 5 -20.09 3.54 5.55
CA ALA A 5 -20.32 4.62 4.60
C ALA A 5 -21.79 5.13 4.64
N LYS A 6 -22.75 4.19 4.75
CA LYS A 6 -24.20 4.53 4.85
C LYS A 6 -24.56 5.28 6.14
N ARG A 7 -23.83 5.05 7.24
CA ARG A 7 -24.07 5.75 8.52
C ARG A 7 -23.56 7.18 8.53
N ARG A 8 -22.55 7.49 7.73
CA ARG A 8 -21.84 8.76 7.82
C ARG A 8 -22.54 9.94 7.21
N LYS A 9 -23.16 9.88 6.12
CA LYS A 9 -24.08 10.85 5.49
C LYS A 9 -24.55 10.27 4.16
N PRO A 10 -25.81 10.49 3.76
CA PRO A 10 -26.36 9.92 2.51
C PRO A 10 -25.64 10.40 1.23
N GLN A 11 -24.81 11.44 1.31
CA GLN A 11 -24.06 12.00 0.18
C GLN A 11 -22.69 11.37 -0.05
N LEU A 12 -22.23 10.47 0.83
CA LEU A 12 -20.97 9.75 0.66
C LEU A 12 -21.23 8.46 -0.13
N MET A 13 -21.51 8.60 -1.40
CA MET A 13 -21.57 7.47 -2.31
C MET A 13 -20.14 7.04 -2.65
N LEU A 14 -19.84 5.75 -2.48
CA LEU A 14 -18.65 5.16 -3.07
C LEU A 14 -18.80 5.29 -4.58
N PRO A 15 -17.78 5.77 -5.30
CA PRO A 15 -17.86 5.85 -6.75
C PRO A 15 -18.14 4.46 -7.32
N ARG A 16 -19.10 4.38 -8.24
CA ARG A 16 -19.34 3.15 -9.00
C ARG A 16 -18.08 2.86 -9.80
N MET A 17 -17.36 1.84 -9.38
CA MET A 17 -16.14 1.41 -10.06
C MET A 17 -16.56 0.65 -11.32
N GLU A 18 -16.66 1.35 -12.43
CA GLU A 18 -16.80 0.71 -13.73
C GLU A 18 -15.48 0.01 -14.06
N LYS A 19 -15.60 -1.23 -14.55
CA LYS A 19 -14.48 -2.00 -15.05
C LYS A 19 -13.92 -1.27 -16.28
N LYS A 20 -12.94 -0.38 -16.08
CA LYS A 20 -12.26 0.26 -17.20
C LYS A 20 -11.39 -0.79 -17.87
N VAL A 21 -11.88 -1.34 -18.95
CA VAL A 21 -11.07 -2.13 -19.88
C VAL A 21 -10.14 -1.14 -20.59
N PHE A 22 -8.86 -1.16 -20.22
CA PHE A 22 -7.86 -0.38 -20.93
C PHE A 22 -7.40 -1.18 -22.14
N THR A 23 -7.89 -0.82 -23.31
CA THR A 23 -7.38 -1.34 -24.57
C THR A 23 -6.13 -0.56 -24.98
N LYS A 24 -5.06 -1.25 -25.30
CA LYS A 24 -3.86 -0.68 -25.89
C LYS A 24 -3.90 -0.97 -27.39
N ARG A 25 -3.85 0.08 -28.21
CA ARG A 25 -3.67 -0.11 -29.65
C ARG A 25 -2.23 -0.58 -29.89
N VAL A 26 -2.11 -1.78 -30.39
CA VAL A 26 -0.82 -2.37 -30.76
C VAL A 26 -0.86 -2.60 -32.27
N ARG A 27 0.14 -2.07 -32.98
CA ARG A 27 0.30 -2.39 -34.40
C ARG A 27 0.80 -3.82 -34.53
N LYS A 28 0.01 -4.65 -35.17
CA LYS A 28 0.36 -6.03 -35.50
C LYS A 28 0.35 -6.21 -37.01
N PHE A 29 1.31 -6.98 -37.52
CA PHE A 29 1.26 -7.46 -38.88
C PHE A 29 0.20 -8.57 -38.96
N VAL A 30 -0.86 -8.35 -39.70
CA VAL A 30 -1.89 -9.34 -39.98
C VAL A 30 -1.74 -9.78 -41.43
N LYS A 31 -1.58 -11.09 -41.62
CA LYS A 31 -1.53 -11.68 -42.95
C LYS A 31 -2.96 -11.88 -43.42
N THR A 32 -3.38 -11.11 -44.44
CA THR A 32 -4.63 -11.28 -45.15
C THR A 32 -4.28 -11.70 -46.57
N ASP A 33 -4.74 -12.85 -47.00
CA ASP A 33 -4.56 -13.40 -48.35
C ASP A 33 -3.31 -12.91 -49.05
N ASP A 34 -2.24 -13.22 -49.20
CA ASP A 34 -0.96 -12.82 -49.84
C ASP A 34 -0.34 -11.46 -49.51
N ASN A 35 -0.97 -10.61 -48.69
CA ASN A 35 -0.40 -9.32 -48.29
C ASN A 35 -0.27 -9.20 -46.77
N LEU A 36 0.91 -8.71 -46.33
CA LEU A 36 1.18 -8.36 -44.93
C LEU A 36 0.75 -6.91 -44.71
N THR A 37 -0.39 -6.69 -44.07
CA THR A 37 -0.88 -5.35 -43.71
C THR A 37 -0.68 -5.07 -42.23
N MET A 38 -0.28 -3.82 -41.95
CA MET A 38 -0.13 -3.33 -40.58
C MET A 38 -1.48 -2.80 -40.09
N THR A 39 -2.11 -3.52 -39.19
CA THR A 39 -3.39 -3.11 -38.59
C THR A 39 -3.22 -2.79 -37.10
N ASP A 40 -3.91 -1.72 -36.69
CA ASP A 40 -4.01 -1.37 -35.29
C ASP A 40 -5.01 -2.32 -34.61
N VAL A 41 -4.52 -3.21 -33.76
CA VAL A 41 -5.34 -4.16 -32.98
C VAL A 41 -5.45 -3.63 -31.56
N GLU A 42 -6.67 -3.48 -31.08
CA GLU A 42 -6.90 -3.17 -29.68
C GLU A 42 -6.67 -4.42 -28.83
N VAL A 43 -5.62 -4.38 -28.00
CA VAL A 43 -5.31 -5.46 -27.05
C VAL A 43 -5.62 -4.97 -25.64
N GLU A 44 -6.32 -5.79 -24.87
CA GLU A 44 -6.58 -5.51 -23.45
C GLU A 44 -5.23 -5.37 -22.72
N ALA A 45 -4.92 -4.15 -22.31
CA ALA A 45 -3.69 -3.88 -21.59
C ALA A 45 -3.85 -4.32 -20.13
N ASP A 46 -3.27 -5.45 -19.79
CA ASP A 46 -3.14 -5.87 -18.40
C ASP A 46 -2.15 -4.93 -17.70
N LYS A 47 -2.68 -3.86 -17.10
CA LYS A 47 -1.88 -2.91 -16.32
C LYS A 47 -1.53 -3.55 -14.97
N LYS A 48 -0.55 -4.44 -14.98
CA LYS A 48 0.09 -4.90 -13.76
C LYS A 48 0.82 -3.70 -13.14
N PHE A 49 0.45 -3.33 -11.92
CA PHE A 49 1.22 -2.35 -11.16
C PHE A 49 2.40 -3.05 -10.47
N LYS A 50 3.50 -2.30 -10.31
CA LYS A 50 4.72 -2.81 -9.64
C LYS A 50 4.37 -3.11 -8.17
N GLY A 51 4.54 -4.36 -7.75
CA GLY A 51 4.26 -4.84 -6.39
C GLY A 51 5.24 -4.30 -5.34
N ALA A 52 5.32 -4.98 -4.20
CA ALA A 52 6.31 -4.70 -3.15
C ALA A 52 7.74 -4.92 -3.66
N VAL A 53 8.70 -4.24 -3.04
CA VAL A 53 10.13 -4.53 -3.21
C VAL A 53 10.53 -5.55 -2.17
N VAL A 54 11.22 -6.58 -2.59
CA VAL A 54 11.99 -7.49 -1.74
C VAL A 54 13.45 -7.19 -2.04
N VAL A 55 14.23 -6.87 -1.03
CA VAL A 55 15.67 -6.68 -1.17
C VAL A 55 16.32 -8.06 -1.06
N ASP A 56 17.13 -8.41 -2.05
CA ASP A 56 17.81 -9.69 -2.05
C ASP A 56 18.78 -9.78 -0.85
N PRO A 57 18.71 -10.86 -0.07
CA PRO A 57 19.65 -11.08 1.04
C PRO A 57 21.02 -11.52 0.50
N ASP A 58 22.08 -11.04 1.16
CA ASP A 58 23.40 -11.63 0.93
C ASP A 58 23.45 -13.01 1.57
N ALA A 59 23.68 -14.02 0.76
CA ALA A 59 23.74 -15.39 1.24
C ALA A 59 25.01 -15.62 2.05
N GLY A 60 24.88 -16.10 3.29
CA GLY A 60 26.02 -16.33 4.17
C GLY A 60 25.60 -16.93 5.51
N PHE A 61 26.62 -17.33 6.29
CA PHE A 61 26.45 -17.75 7.67
C PHE A 61 26.91 -16.60 8.57
N TYR A 62 26.02 -16.08 9.40
CA TYR A 62 26.26 -14.94 10.28
C TYR A 62 26.41 -15.41 11.72
N THR A 63 27.56 -15.11 12.33
CA THR A 63 27.88 -15.43 13.73
C THR A 63 27.55 -14.29 14.69
N ASP A 64 27.44 -13.08 14.14
CA ASP A 64 27.18 -11.88 14.92
C ASP A 64 25.68 -11.68 15.21
N ALA A 65 25.39 -10.89 16.22
CA ALA A 65 24.00 -10.60 16.60
C ALA A 65 23.30 -9.80 15.50
N VAL A 66 22.16 -10.33 15.02
CA VAL A 66 21.34 -9.71 13.98
C VAL A 66 20.08 -9.08 14.59
N SER A 67 19.89 -7.78 14.37
CA SER A 67 18.67 -7.07 14.77
C SER A 67 17.63 -7.17 13.65
N CYS A 68 16.41 -7.64 13.99
CA CYS A 68 15.29 -7.68 13.06
C CYS A 68 14.32 -6.53 13.33
N LEU A 69 14.13 -5.67 12.33
CA LEU A 69 13.20 -4.54 12.37
C LEU A 69 12.02 -4.82 11.44
N ASP A 70 10.80 -4.56 11.92
CA ASP A 70 9.57 -4.73 11.14
C ASP A 70 8.65 -3.53 11.28
N PHE A 71 8.00 -3.15 10.18
CA PHE A 71 7.00 -2.10 10.18
C PHE A 71 5.68 -2.57 10.80
N ALA A 72 5.21 -1.87 11.81
CA ALA A 72 3.94 -2.20 12.44
C ALA A 72 2.76 -1.97 11.49
N SER A 73 2.16 -3.05 10.96
CA SER A 73 1.00 -3.01 10.06
C SER A 73 1.22 -2.07 8.86
N LEU A 74 2.30 -2.28 8.09
CA LEU A 74 2.81 -1.36 7.06
C LEU A 74 1.71 -0.78 6.15
N TYR A 75 0.92 -1.60 5.46
CA TYR A 75 -0.09 -1.13 4.52
C TYR A 75 -1.26 -0.38 5.19
N PRO A 76 -1.86 -0.89 6.27
CA PRO A 76 -2.84 -0.14 7.03
C PRO A 76 -2.32 1.22 7.53
N SER A 77 -1.09 1.26 8.04
CA SER A 77 -0.47 2.51 8.50
C SER A 77 -0.28 3.52 7.39
N ILE A 78 0.16 3.08 6.20
CA ILE A 78 0.29 3.93 5.02
C ILE A 78 -1.07 4.50 4.61
N MET A 79 -2.11 3.68 4.55
CA MET A 79 -3.45 4.13 4.17
C MET A 79 -4.00 5.19 5.13
N VAL A 80 -3.74 5.02 6.44
CA VAL A 80 -4.14 6.00 7.46
C VAL A 80 -3.34 7.30 7.34
N CYS A 81 -2.00 7.20 7.25
CA CYS A 81 -1.12 8.37 7.21
C CYS A 81 -1.31 9.20 5.95
N MET A 82 -1.52 8.55 4.80
CA MET A 82 -1.68 9.20 3.50
C MET A 82 -3.15 9.45 3.14
N ASN A 83 -4.05 9.16 4.05
CA ASN A 83 -5.50 9.35 3.85
C ASN A 83 -6.02 8.69 2.56
N MET A 84 -5.51 7.47 2.24
CA MET A 84 -5.83 6.76 1.00
C MET A 84 -7.20 6.11 1.06
N SER A 85 -8.15 6.65 0.30
CA SER A 85 -9.52 6.15 0.20
C SER A 85 -10.10 6.49 -1.17
N TYR A 86 -11.22 5.88 -1.53
CA TYR A 86 -11.88 6.10 -2.84
C TYR A 86 -12.33 7.55 -3.02
N GLU A 87 -12.87 8.16 -1.97
CA GLU A 87 -13.40 9.52 -1.99
C GLU A 87 -12.32 10.60 -1.80
N THR A 88 -11.12 10.21 -1.38
CA THR A 88 -9.99 11.12 -1.23
C THR A 88 -9.03 11.08 -2.42
N LEU A 89 -9.17 10.08 -3.31
CA LEU A 89 -8.40 9.99 -4.54
C LEU A 89 -8.79 11.14 -5.49
N VAL A 90 -7.79 11.86 -5.99
CA VAL A 90 -7.97 13.03 -6.86
C VAL A 90 -7.18 12.85 -8.14
N TYR A 91 -7.82 13.16 -9.26
CA TYR A 91 -7.19 13.16 -10.59
C TYR A 91 -6.66 14.56 -10.93
N ARG A 92 -5.56 14.63 -11.67
CA ARG A 92 -4.87 15.88 -12.03
C ARG A 92 -5.79 16.96 -12.62
N ALA A 93 -6.70 16.58 -13.51
CA ALA A 93 -7.66 17.52 -14.08
C ALA A 93 -8.51 18.21 -13.01
N LYS A 94 -8.92 17.48 -11.98
CA LYS A 94 -9.72 18.00 -10.87
C LYS A 94 -8.91 18.91 -9.96
N ILE A 95 -7.63 18.61 -9.74
CA ILE A 95 -6.71 19.46 -8.96
C ILE A 95 -6.61 20.83 -9.60
N ASN A 96 -6.34 20.88 -10.92
CA ASN A 96 -6.22 22.13 -11.66
C ASN A 96 -7.51 22.95 -11.65
N HIS A 97 -8.67 22.29 -11.77
CA HIS A 97 -9.97 22.96 -11.74
C HIS A 97 -10.29 23.55 -10.36
N MET A 98 -9.95 22.83 -9.28
CA MET A 98 -10.25 23.26 -7.90
C MET A 98 -9.17 24.16 -7.30
N LYS A 99 -8.08 24.42 -8.01
CA LYS A 99 -6.92 25.21 -7.54
C LYS A 99 -6.36 24.72 -6.19
N TRP A 100 -6.32 23.40 -6.01
CA TRP A 100 -5.79 22.81 -4.80
C TRP A 100 -4.26 22.84 -4.77
N GLU A 101 -3.72 23.14 -3.60
CA GLU A 101 -2.28 23.23 -3.34
C GLU A 101 -1.71 21.91 -2.82
N GLU A 102 -0.51 21.54 -3.31
CA GLU A 102 0.23 20.38 -2.82
C GLU A 102 0.64 20.61 -1.36
N GLU A 103 0.70 19.55 -0.55
CA GLU A 103 1.02 19.51 0.89
C GLU A 103 0.06 20.30 1.81
N LYS A 104 -0.88 21.04 1.27
CA LYS A 104 -1.91 21.77 2.03
C LYS A 104 -3.29 21.13 1.85
N ASP A 105 -3.69 20.91 0.61
CA ASP A 105 -5.00 20.37 0.26
C ASP A 105 -4.91 18.92 -0.17
N ILE A 106 -3.84 18.56 -0.85
CA ILE A 106 -3.58 17.26 -1.44
C ILE A 106 -2.13 16.83 -1.19
N ARG A 107 -1.91 15.53 -1.27
CA ARG A 107 -0.57 14.93 -1.29
C ARG A 107 -0.44 13.95 -2.44
N THR A 108 0.54 14.18 -3.30
CA THR A 108 0.87 13.29 -4.42
C THR A 108 1.86 12.23 -3.97
N ILE A 109 1.63 10.97 -4.37
CA ILE A 109 2.52 9.85 -4.03
C ILE A 109 3.71 9.85 -4.98
N PRO A 110 4.93 10.13 -4.51
CA PRO A 110 6.10 10.20 -5.37
C PRO A 110 6.57 8.82 -5.83
N ASP A 111 7.40 8.81 -6.86
CA ASP A 111 8.22 7.66 -7.22
C ASP A 111 9.49 7.65 -6.36
N TYR A 112 9.93 6.46 -5.98
CA TYR A 112 11.11 6.25 -5.15
C TYR A 112 12.08 5.33 -5.88
N ASP A 113 13.34 5.78 -5.98
CA ASP A 113 14.44 5.02 -6.54
C ASP A 113 15.71 5.21 -5.70
N LEU A 114 16.66 4.30 -5.85
CA LEU A 114 18.00 4.44 -5.28
C LEU A 114 18.98 4.77 -6.41
N ALA A 115 19.61 5.93 -6.32
CA ALA A 115 20.72 6.31 -7.20
C ALA A 115 21.99 6.47 -6.32
N ASP A 116 23.02 5.71 -6.61
CA ASP A 116 24.29 5.69 -5.87
C ASP A 116 24.10 5.50 -4.34
N GLY A 117 23.19 4.60 -3.96
CA GLY A 117 22.86 4.32 -2.56
C GLY A 117 22.03 5.40 -1.86
N LYS A 118 21.72 6.50 -2.54
CA LYS A 118 20.88 7.58 -2.00
C LYS A 118 19.45 7.49 -2.51
N LEU A 119 18.50 7.76 -1.62
CA LEU A 119 17.09 7.80 -1.99
C LEU A 119 16.79 9.02 -2.86
N VAL A 120 16.34 8.78 -4.07
CA VAL A 120 15.82 9.81 -4.99
C VAL A 120 14.31 9.75 -5.02
N THR A 121 13.67 10.90 -4.92
CA THR A 121 12.22 11.04 -4.89
C THR A 121 11.78 11.92 -6.08
N THR A 122 10.91 11.38 -6.94
CA THR A 122 10.43 12.10 -8.13
C THR A 122 8.91 12.20 -8.10
N ILE A 123 8.36 13.39 -8.26
CA ILE A 123 6.93 13.63 -8.40
C ILE A 123 6.58 13.67 -9.89
N ASN A 124 5.89 12.62 -10.36
CA ASN A 124 5.38 12.56 -11.72
C ASN A 124 3.94 13.10 -11.75
N PRO A 125 3.57 13.96 -12.72
CA PRO A 125 2.19 14.42 -12.89
C PRO A 125 1.12 13.32 -13.04
N ALA A 126 1.51 12.12 -13.45
CA ALA A 126 0.63 10.96 -13.56
C ALA A 126 0.44 10.22 -12.22
N ASN A 127 1.17 10.60 -11.17
CA ASN A 127 1.06 9.95 -9.88
C ASN A 127 -0.28 10.25 -9.21
N PRO A 128 -0.89 9.26 -8.52
CA PRO A 128 -2.11 9.46 -7.74
C PRO A 128 -1.90 10.47 -6.62
N SER A 129 -2.88 11.34 -6.42
CA SER A 129 -2.92 12.33 -5.35
C SER A 129 -4.11 12.06 -4.43
N PHE A 130 -3.97 12.36 -3.15
CA PHE A 130 -5.01 12.17 -2.15
C PHE A 130 -5.25 13.46 -1.38
N VAL A 131 -6.51 13.72 -1.05
CA VAL A 131 -6.90 14.88 -0.23
C VAL A 131 -6.32 14.72 1.17
N MET A 132 -5.78 15.79 1.73
CA MET A 132 -5.25 15.79 3.09
C MET A 132 -6.38 15.53 4.11
N LYS A 133 -6.03 14.83 5.20
CA LYS A 133 -7.00 14.44 6.24
C LYS A 133 -7.68 15.62 6.93
N GLU A 134 -6.98 16.75 7.03
CA GLU A 134 -7.45 18.01 7.63
C GLU A 134 -8.60 18.60 6.83
N LYS A 135 -8.58 18.40 5.51
CA LYS A 135 -9.65 18.86 4.60
C LYS A 135 -10.79 17.86 4.51
N ARG A 136 -10.48 16.58 4.43
CA ARG A 136 -11.48 15.51 4.34
C ARG A 136 -10.88 14.18 4.79
N LEU A 137 -11.36 13.65 5.91
CA LEU A 137 -10.96 12.32 6.37
C LEU A 137 -11.61 11.23 5.52
N GLY A 138 -10.81 10.31 5.02
CA GLY A 138 -11.26 9.17 4.22
C GLY A 138 -11.94 8.09 5.05
N ILE A 139 -12.89 7.35 4.44
CA ILE A 139 -13.62 6.25 5.10
C ILE A 139 -12.69 5.09 5.43
N LEU A 140 -11.81 4.69 4.50
CA LEU A 140 -10.89 3.58 4.74
C LEU A 140 -9.88 3.89 5.86
N PRO A 141 -9.21 5.06 5.87
CA PRO A 141 -8.38 5.50 6.99
C PRO A 141 -9.10 5.51 8.33
N GLU A 142 -10.34 5.97 8.37
CA GLU A 142 -11.12 6.02 9.61
C GLU A 142 -11.43 4.62 10.13
N ILE A 143 -11.93 3.72 9.28
CA ILE A 143 -12.19 2.32 9.65
C ILE A 143 -10.90 1.63 10.14
N LEU A 144 -9.78 1.85 9.45
CA LEU A 144 -8.49 1.29 9.82
C LEU A 144 -8.02 1.82 11.18
N TRP A 145 -8.22 3.09 11.43
CA TRP A 145 -7.87 3.72 12.71
C TRP A 145 -8.68 3.13 13.86
N ASP A 146 -9.99 2.98 13.68
CA ASP A 146 -10.89 2.38 14.69
C ASP A 146 -10.49 0.93 14.99
N LEU A 147 -10.24 0.12 13.96
CA LEU A 147 -9.77 -1.26 14.12
C LEU A 147 -8.41 -1.32 14.83
N TRP A 148 -7.52 -0.39 14.54
CA TRP A 148 -6.21 -0.30 15.18
C TRP A 148 -6.32 0.07 16.66
N GLN A 149 -7.16 1.04 17.02
CA GLN A 149 -7.42 1.41 18.42
C GLN A 149 -8.05 0.23 19.18
N GLU A 150 -9.03 -0.44 18.58
CA GLU A 150 -9.65 -1.61 19.18
C GLU A 150 -8.62 -2.73 19.41
N ARG A 151 -7.77 -3.01 18.42
CA ARG A 151 -6.69 -3.99 18.58
C ARG A 151 -5.73 -3.61 19.71
N LYS A 152 -5.35 -2.33 19.83
CA LYS A 152 -4.53 -1.86 20.97
C LYS A 152 -5.23 -2.10 22.30
N ARG A 153 -6.54 -1.84 22.38
CA ARG A 153 -7.35 -2.06 23.58
C ARG A 153 -7.35 -3.52 23.99
N VAL A 154 -7.62 -4.42 23.04
CA VAL A 154 -7.63 -5.86 23.27
C VAL A 154 -6.26 -6.37 23.71
N LYS A 155 -5.17 -5.94 23.06
CA LYS A 155 -3.80 -6.30 23.46
C LYS A 155 -3.46 -5.81 24.88
N LYS A 156 -3.92 -4.62 25.28
CA LYS A 156 -3.73 -4.11 26.64
C LYS A 156 -4.50 -4.93 27.67
N GLN A 157 -5.70 -5.38 27.33
CA GLN A 157 -6.49 -6.25 28.20
C GLN A 157 -5.88 -7.66 28.29
N MET A 158 -5.39 -8.21 27.17
CA MET A 158 -4.74 -9.51 27.12
C MET A 158 -3.50 -9.58 28.06
N LYS A 159 -2.72 -8.51 28.14
CA LYS A 159 -1.55 -8.45 29.04
C LYS A 159 -1.89 -8.53 30.53
N LYS A 160 -3.16 -8.34 30.92
CA LYS A 160 -3.62 -8.46 32.30
C LYS A 160 -4.12 -9.85 32.65
N GLU A 161 -4.28 -10.72 31.65
CA GLU A 161 -4.74 -12.08 31.84
C GLU A 161 -3.58 -13.03 32.12
N VAL A 162 -3.88 -14.12 32.79
CA VAL A 162 -2.91 -15.21 33.02
C VAL A 162 -2.59 -15.84 31.65
N PRO A 163 -1.30 -15.97 31.28
CA PRO A 163 -0.91 -16.61 30.03
C PRO A 163 -1.56 -17.99 29.86
N HIS A 164 -2.00 -18.29 28.65
CA HIS A 164 -2.68 -19.54 28.28
C HIS A 164 -4.05 -19.80 28.98
N SER A 165 -4.57 -18.86 29.75
CA SER A 165 -5.96 -18.98 30.25
C SER A 165 -6.96 -18.90 29.09
N THR A 166 -8.17 -19.41 29.29
CA THR A 166 -9.23 -19.32 28.27
C THR A 166 -9.45 -17.88 27.82
N MET A 167 -9.46 -16.93 28.77
CA MET A 167 -9.69 -15.53 28.49
C MET A 167 -8.50 -14.91 27.70
N TYR A 168 -7.28 -15.30 28.03
CA TYR A 168 -6.09 -14.91 27.24
C TYR A 168 -6.21 -15.38 25.78
N ASN A 169 -6.56 -16.66 25.57
CA ASN A 169 -6.69 -17.25 24.23
C ASN A 169 -7.82 -16.59 23.41
N VAL A 170 -8.95 -16.26 24.04
CA VAL A 170 -10.05 -15.53 23.40
C VAL A 170 -9.59 -14.14 22.96
N LYS A 171 -8.85 -13.40 23.81
CA LYS A 171 -8.33 -12.08 23.47
C LYS A 171 -7.25 -12.15 22.40
N ASP A 172 -6.41 -13.17 22.42
CA ASP A 172 -5.40 -13.39 21.37
C ASP A 172 -6.07 -13.67 20.02
N GLY A 173 -7.04 -14.57 19.97
CA GLY A 173 -7.85 -14.79 18.77
C GLY A 173 -8.52 -13.50 18.26
N THR A 174 -9.06 -12.69 19.17
CA THR A 174 -9.71 -11.41 18.82
C THR A 174 -8.72 -10.43 18.21
N GLN A 175 -7.53 -10.22 18.82
CA GLN A 175 -6.53 -9.30 18.27
C GLN A 175 -5.98 -9.78 16.93
N LEU A 176 -5.89 -11.11 16.72
CA LEU A 176 -5.49 -11.69 15.46
C LEU A 176 -6.56 -11.46 14.37
N ALA A 177 -7.82 -11.68 14.70
CA ALA A 177 -8.93 -11.38 13.78
C ALA A 177 -8.94 -9.91 13.35
N LEU A 178 -8.74 -8.98 14.30
CA LEU A 178 -8.62 -7.55 13.97
C LEU A 178 -7.42 -7.26 13.03
N LYS A 179 -6.27 -7.93 13.24
CA LYS A 179 -5.11 -7.82 12.32
C LYS A 179 -5.47 -8.29 10.92
N VAL A 180 -6.15 -9.42 10.79
CA VAL A 180 -6.58 -9.97 9.50
C VAL A 180 -7.58 -9.01 8.82
N CYS A 181 -8.56 -8.48 9.57
CA CYS A 181 -9.52 -7.50 9.04
C CYS A 181 -8.83 -6.25 8.49
N MET A 182 -7.84 -5.69 9.21
CA MET A 182 -7.09 -4.52 8.74
C MET A 182 -6.33 -4.81 7.45
N ASN A 183 -5.66 -5.95 7.35
CA ASN A 183 -4.91 -6.33 6.16
C ASN A 183 -5.84 -6.61 4.96
N SER A 184 -7.04 -7.14 5.21
CA SER A 184 -8.05 -7.41 4.18
C SER A 184 -8.58 -6.13 3.53
N ILE A 185 -8.57 -4.99 4.23
CA ILE A 185 -9.01 -3.71 3.65
C ILE A 185 -8.12 -3.31 2.47
N TYR A 186 -6.80 -3.48 2.58
CA TYR A 186 -5.91 -3.31 1.43
C TYR A 186 -6.25 -4.32 0.32
N GLY A 187 -6.47 -5.59 0.68
CA GLY A 187 -6.85 -6.64 -0.27
C GLY A 187 -8.11 -6.31 -1.09
N PHE A 188 -9.09 -5.61 -0.50
CA PHE A 188 -10.27 -5.15 -1.24
C PHE A 188 -9.94 -4.14 -2.34
N THR A 189 -8.97 -3.27 -2.12
CA THR A 189 -8.55 -2.28 -3.14
C THR A 189 -7.81 -2.91 -4.30
N ALA A 190 -7.14 -4.02 -4.08
CA ALA A 190 -6.46 -4.81 -5.11
C ALA A 190 -7.38 -5.87 -5.74
N GLY A 191 -8.43 -6.29 -5.03
CA GLY A 191 -9.34 -7.38 -5.41
C GLY A 191 -10.45 -6.96 -6.38
N TYR A 192 -11.19 -7.97 -6.88
CA TYR A 192 -12.18 -7.79 -7.94
C TYR A 192 -13.39 -6.91 -7.55
N MET A 193 -13.90 -7.02 -6.31
CA MET A 193 -15.18 -6.40 -5.93
C MET A 193 -15.12 -4.88 -5.78
N LEU A 194 -14.03 -4.36 -5.23
CA LEU A 194 -13.84 -2.92 -4.96
C LEU A 194 -12.48 -2.46 -5.48
N GLN A 195 -12.09 -2.98 -6.64
CA GLN A 195 -10.80 -2.72 -7.23
C GLN A 195 -10.58 -1.22 -7.49
N CYS A 196 -9.48 -0.70 -6.97
CA CYS A 196 -8.94 0.60 -7.32
C CYS A 196 -7.41 0.46 -7.43
N LYS A 197 -6.95 0.30 -8.66
CA LYS A 197 -5.52 0.07 -8.95
C LYS A 197 -4.67 1.26 -8.49
N GLU A 198 -5.20 2.46 -8.53
CA GLU A 198 -4.56 3.68 -8.10
C GLU A 198 -4.26 3.66 -6.59
N ILE A 199 -5.23 3.24 -5.77
CA ILE A 199 -5.03 3.10 -4.32
C ILE A 199 -4.04 1.97 -4.05
N ALA A 200 -4.26 0.79 -4.63
CA ALA A 200 -3.41 -0.37 -4.40
C ALA A 200 -1.95 -0.12 -4.81
N SER A 201 -1.73 0.49 -5.97
CA SER A 201 -0.38 0.86 -6.45
C SER A 201 0.26 1.95 -5.58
N SER A 202 -0.53 2.91 -5.08
CA SER A 202 -0.03 3.97 -4.19
C SER A 202 0.46 3.41 -2.87
N VAL A 203 -0.29 2.48 -2.27
CA VAL A 203 0.12 1.82 -1.01
C VAL A 203 1.43 1.07 -1.19
N THR A 204 1.56 0.25 -2.25
CA THR A 204 2.80 -0.49 -2.52
C THR A 204 3.96 0.42 -2.90
N LYS A 205 3.69 1.48 -3.67
CA LYS A 205 4.70 2.49 -4.06
C LYS A 205 5.26 3.19 -2.82
N TYR A 206 4.40 3.68 -1.94
CA TYR A 206 4.83 4.33 -0.71
C TYR A 206 5.55 3.36 0.23
N GLY A 207 5.07 2.11 0.33
CA GLY A 207 5.73 1.05 1.08
C GLY A 207 7.16 0.78 0.60
N ARG A 208 7.38 0.71 -0.73
CA ARG A 208 8.72 0.64 -1.30
C ARG A 208 9.60 1.80 -0.86
N GLY A 209 9.05 3.02 -0.92
CA GLY A 209 9.77 4.22 -0.49
C GLY A 209 10.23 4.15 0.96
N LEU A 210 9.37 3.66 1.87
CA LEU A 210 9.72 3.47 3.27
C LEU A 210 10.85 2.46 3.46
N ILE A 211 10.81 1.33 2.74
CA ILE A 211 11.85 0.30 2.80
C ILE A 211 13.18 0.85 2.29
N LEU A 212 13.17 1.46 1.11
CA LEU A 212 14.37 2.05 0.50
C LEU A 212 14.95 3.16 1.38
N LYS A 213 14.08 3.97 2.00
CA LYS A 213 14.51 5.00 2.96
C LYS A 213 15.17 4.40 4.19
N THR A 214 14.57 3.34 4.75
CA THR A 214 15.14 2.64 5.91
C THR A 214 16.49 2.02 5.57
N LYS A 215 16.59 1.34 4.41
CA LYS A 215 17.85 0.81 3.90
C LYS A 215 18.91 1.90 3.80
N SER A 216 18.61 2.98 3.09
CA SER A 216 19.53 4.10 2.91
C SER A 216 19.95 4.74 4.25
N LEU A 217 19.04 4.86 5.22
CA LEU A 217 19.34 5.40 6.54
C LEU A 217 20.29 4.50 7.34
N ILE A 218 20.11 3.18 7.27
CA ILE A 218 20.94 2.22 7.99
C ILE A 218 22.34 2.14 7.36
N GLU A 219 22.40 1.94 6.06
CA GLU A 219 23.67 1.74 5.33
C GLU A 219 24.54 3.01 5.26
N ASN A 220 23.94 4.19 5.29
CA ASN A 220 24.66 5.45 5.31
C ASN A 220 24.83 6.05 6.71
N HIS A 221 24.51 5.30 7.79
CA HIS A 221 24.69 5.81 9.15
C HIS A 221 26.17 5.94 9.50
N PRO A 222 26.62 7.09 10.05
CA PRO A 222 28.05 7.33 10.28
C PRO A 222 28.72 6.36 11.26
N GLU A 223 27.97 5.82 12.22
CA GLU A 223 28.50 4.93 13.25
C GLU A 223 28.39 3.44 12.88
N TRP A 224 27.30 3.02 12.24
CA TRP A 224 27.03 1.58 11.95
C TRP A 224 27.00 1.25 10.46
N GLY A 225 26.95 2.25 9.58
CA GLY A 225 26.76 2.02 8.16
C GLY A 225 27.86 1.23 7.46
N ARG A 226 29.06 1.16 8.03
CA ARG A 226 30.15 0.36 7.45
C ARG A 226 29.93 -1.14 7.61
N ASP A 227 29.26 -1.56 8.67
CA ASP A 227 29.04 -2.96 9.04
C ASP A 227 27.57 -3.36 8.94
N ALA A 228 26.68 -2.40 8.64
CA ALA A 228 25.26 -2.64 8.57
C ALA A 228 24.86 -3.17 7.20
N VAL A 229 24.47 -4.42 7.16
CA VAL A 229 23.85 -5.05 5.98
C VAL A 229 22.35 -5.04 6.20
N SER A 230 21.63 -4.29 5.37
CA SER A 230 20.18 -4.17 5.48
C SER A 230 19.48 -5.22 4.63
N TYR A 231 18.82 -6.18 5.30
CA TYR A 231 17.95 -7.15 4.66
C TYR A 231 16.51 -6.82 4.99
N THR A 232 15.68 -6.68 3.99
CA THR A 232 14.25 -6.53 4.20
C THR A 232 13.52 -7.80 3.80
N HIS A 233 13.03 -8.54 4.78
CA HIS A 233 12.13 -9.66 4.55
C HIS A 233 10.70 -9.15 4.65
N LEU A 234 10.08 -8.88 3.52
CA LEU A 234 8.67 -8.47 3.41
C LEU A 234 7.73 -9.61 3.05
N THR A 235 8.23 -10.81 2.97
CA THR A 235 7.40 -11.99 2.93
C THR A 235 7.20 -12.47 4.37
N LEU A 236 5.96 -12.40 4.86
CA LEU A 236 5.54 -13.29 5.93
C LEU A 236 6.02 -14.70 5.56
N PRO A 237 6.70 -15.43 6.46
CA PRO A 237 7.04 -16.80 6.18
C PRO A 237 5.72 -17.55 5.92
N THR A 238 5.46 -17.86 4.66
CA THR A 238 4.49 -18.86 4.29
C THR A 238 5.07 -20.16 4.81
N LYS A 239 4.52 -20.64 5.93
CA LYS A 239 4.71 -21.99 6.47
C LYS A 239 6.09 -22.62 6.23
N VAL A 240 6.92 -22.60 7.24
CA VAL A 240 7.84 -23.71 7.46
C VAL A 240 6.95 -24.89 7.85
N THR A 241 6.68 -25.79 6.93
CA THR A 241 6.22 -27.14 7.23
C THR A 241 7.48 -27.90 7.65
N VAL A 242 7.55 -28.24 8.93
CA VAL A 242 8.41 -29.30 9.44
C VAL A 242 7.75 -30.61 9.11
#